data_ee4cc6d8e634de1d426fe5a1344035af
#
_entry.id   ee4cc6d8e634de1d426fe5a1344035af
#
_cell.length_a   1.000
_cell.length_b   1.000
_cell.length_c   1.000
_cell.angle_alpha   90.00
_cell.angle_beta   90.00
_cell.angle_gamma   90.00
#
_symmetry.space_group_name_H-M   'P 1'
#
loop_
_entity.id
_entity.type
_entity.pdbx_description
1 polymer ?
#
loop_
_entity_poly.entity_id
_entity_poly.type
_entity_poly.pdbx_seq_one_letter_code
_entity_poly.pdbx_strand_id
1 'polypeptide(L)'
;MLVPMRAILAAADKYRYGQGAFNMNSVGQIEAAVRIHELLHSGAILQGAEASNAFMGGELDFMHGTLEAKKVGAKRIGDAVKKYGADSPVPIALHLDHGKSIESVKACI
;
A
#
# COMPACT_ATOMS: atom_id res chain seq x y z
N MET A 1 -2.07 11.91 6.71
CA MET A 1 -3.07 12.39 5.68
C MET A 1 -2.98 11.48 4.46
N LEU A 2 -4.11 10.94 4.01
CA LEU A 2 -4.15 10.11 2.80
C LEU A 2 -4.21 11.02 1.56
N VAL A 3 -3.34 10.74 0.58
CA VAL A 3 -3.23 11.50 -0.67
C VAL A 3 -3.17 10.57 -1.88
N PRO A 4 -3.56 11.03 -3.08
CA PRO A 4 -3.27 10.31 -4.31
C PRO A 4 -1.76 10.19 -4.52
N MET A 5 -1.28 9.01 -4.97
CA MET A 5 0.15 8.76 -5.20
C MET A 5 0.81 9.82 -6.09
N ARG A 6 0.09 10.32 -7.09
CA ARG A 6 0.56 11.41 -7.97
C ARG A 6 1.03 12.66 -7.23
N ALA A 7 0.47 12.97 -6.05
CA ALA A 7 0.88 14.14 -5.27
C ALA A 7 2.28 13.95 -4.70
N ILE A 8 2.60 12.74 -4.22
CA ILE A 8 3.95 12.39 -3.73
C ILE A 8 4.94 12.35 -4.89
N LEU A 9 4.58 11.72 -6.01
CA LEU A 9 5.44 11.64 -7.19
C LEU A 9 5.72 13.00 -7.82
N ALA A 10 4.74 13.91 -7.85
CA ALA A 10 4.94 15.27 -8.35
C ALA A 10 5.97 16.04 -7.49
N ALA A 11 5.96 15.84 -6.18
CA ALA A 11 6.99 16.41 -5.29
C ALA A 11 8.37 15.80 -5.57
N ALA A 12 8.45 14.48 -5.71
CA ALA A 12 9.69 13.78 -6.02
C ALA A 12 10.30 14.26 -7.35
N ASP A 13 9.47 14.43 -8.39
CA ASP A 13 9.94 14.96 -9.68
C ASP A 13 10.39 16.42 -9.57
N LYS A 14 9.60 17.27 -8.92
CA LYS A 14 9.92 18.69 -8.74
C LYS A 14 11.24 18.90 -7.99
N TYR A 15 11.46 18.14 -6.93
CA TYR A 15 12.64 18.30 -6.05
C TYR A 15 13.75 17.31 -6.33
N ARG A 16 13.60 16.47 -7.38
CA ARG A 16 14.63 15.56 -7.89
C ARG A 16 15.15 14.56 -6.85
N TYR A 17 14.27 13.94 -6.08
CA TYR A 17 14.62 12.85 -5.16
C TYR A 17 13.93 11.53 -5.53
N GLY A 18 14.54 10.41 -5.10
CA GLY A 18 13.94 9.08 -5.22
C GLY A 18 12.87 8.87 -4.15
N GLN A 19 11.66 8.46 -4.57
CA GLN A 19 10.59 8.09 -3.66
C GLN A 19 10.49 6.58 -3.53
N GLY A 20 10.68 6.05 -2.32
CA GLY A 20 10.48 4.63 -2.04
C GLY A 20 9.01 4.25 -2.02
N ALA A 21 8.69 3.05 -2.51
CA ALA A 21 7.40 2.39 -2.36
C ALA A 21 7.62 1.01 -1.73
N PHE A 22 6.87 0.68 -0.68
CA PHE A 22 7.16 -0.45 0.19
C PHE A 22 6.00 -1.43 0.26
N ASN A 23 6.28 -2.73 0.00
CA ASN A 23 5.29 -3.79 0.10
C ASN A 23 4.86 -4.03 1.54
N MET A 24 3.56 -4.11 1.75
CA MET A 24 2.94 -4.36 3.06
C MET A 24 2.41 -5.78 3.14
N ASN A 25 2.97 -6.58 4.04
CA ASN A 25 2.64 -7.99 4.21
C ASN A 25 2.05 -8.31 5.61
N SER A 26 1.89 -7.29 6.45
CA SER A 26 1.20 -7.40 7.73
C SER A 26 0.68 -6.05 8.21
N VAL A 27 -0.34 -6.07 9.08
CA VAL A 27 -0.88 -4.86 9.70
C VAL A 27 0.17 -4.13 10.56
N GLY A 28 0.99 -4.89 11.30
CA GLY A 28 2.07 -4.31 12.10
C GLY A 28 3.15 -3.63 11.25
N GLN A 29 3.44 -4.17 10.06
CA GLN A 29 4.36 -3.53 9.12
C GLN A 29 3.79 -2.21 8.58
N ILE A 30 2.49 -2.14 8.31
CA ILE A 30 1.82 -0.90 7.89
C ILE A 30 1.92 0.17 8.98
N GLU A 31 1.61 -0.19 10.24
CA GLU A 31 1.74 0.72 11.37
C GLU A 31 3.17 1.23 11.51
N ALA A 32 4.16 0.33 11.52
CA ALA A 32 5.57 0.69 11.63
C ALA A 32 6.02 1.60 10.48
N ALA A 33 5.60 1.30 9.25
CA ALA A 33 5.92 2.12 8.08
C ALA A 33 5.36 3.55 8.22
N VAL A 34 4.10 3.70 8.64
CA VAL A 34 3.52 5.03 8.89
C VAL A 34 4.32 5.76 9.95
N ARG A 35 4.60 5.13 11.11
CA ARG A 35 5.32 5.76 12.22
C ARG A 35 6.73 6.21 11.85
N ILE A 36 7.49 5.40 11.10
CA ILE A 36 8.84 5.79 10.70
C ILE A 36 8.81 6.97 9.72
N HIS A 37 7.84 7.01 8.80
CA HIS A 37 7.70 8.13 7.88
C HIS A 37 7.27 9.42 8.60
N GLU A 38 6.41 9.32 9.64
CA GLU A 38 6.08 10.43 10.51
C GLU A 38 7.34 10.96 11.23
N LEU A 39 8.13 10.06 11.81
CA LEU A 39 9.37 10.41 12.51
C LEU A 39 10.37 11.12 11.60
N LEU A 40 10.47 10.68 10.34
CA LEU A 40 11.38 11.25 9.35
C LEU A 40 10.79 12.43 8.57
N HIS A 41 9.56 12.85 8.87
CA HIS A 41 8.84 13.90 8.14
C HIS A 41 8.83 13.68 6.61
N SER A 42 8.67 12.44 6.17
CA SER A 42 8.71 12.05 4.76
C SER A 42 7.40 11.44 4.29
N GLY A 43 7.04 11.66 3.02
CA GLY A 43 5.88 11.00 2.42
C GLY A 43 6.11 9.49 2.24
N ALA A 44 5.05 8.68 2.30
CA ALA A 44 5.10 7.24 2.11
C ALA A 44 4.20 6.76 0.98
N ILE A 45 4.71 5.84 0.15
CA ILE A 45 3.91 5.01 -0.74
C ILE A 45 3.92 3.60 -0.16
N LEU A 46 2.76 3.18 0.38
CA LEU A 46 2.54 1.83 0.91
C LEU A 46 1.82 1.04 -0.17
N GLN A 47 2.31 -0.17 -0.48
CA GLN A 47 1.74 -0.91 -1.60
C GLN A 47 1.42 -2.36 -1.24
N GLY A 48 0.33 -2.86 -1.85
CA GLY A 48 -0.01 -4.27 -1.86
C GLY A 48 0.24 -4.83 -3.25
N ALA A 49 1.30 -5.62 -3.44
CA ALA A 49 1.43 -6.44 -4.63
C ALA A 49 0.34 -7.52 -4.65
N GLU A 50 -0.01 -8.06 -5.82
CA GLU A 50 -1.02 -9.12 -5.89
C GLU A 50 -0.72 -10.30 -4.97
N ALA A 51 0.55 -10.72 -4.89
CA ALA A 51 0.99 -11.77 -3.98
C ALA A 51 0.82 -11.38 -2.51
N SER A 52 1.17 -10.13 -2.14
CA SER A 52 0.96 -9.60 -0.79
C SER A 52 -0.53 -9.57 -0.44
N ASN A 53 -1.38 -9.16 -1.39
CA ASN A 53 -2.83 -9.16 -1.21
C ASN A 53 -3.36 -10.58 -1.00
N ALA A 54 -2.93 -11.57 -1.80
CA ALA A 54 -3.32 -12.96 -1.62
C ALA A 54 -2.90 -13.51 -0.24
N PHE A 55 -1.66 -13.25 0.17
CA PHE A 55 -1.15 -13.64 1.48
C PHE A 55 -1.95 -12.99 2.62
N MET A 56 -2.18 -11.70 2.55
CA MET A 56 -2.99 -10.96 3.53
C MET A 56 -4.46 -11.41 3.53
N GLY A 57 -4.93 -12.01 2.45
CA GLY A 57 -6.23 -12.68 2.33
C GLY A 57 -6.28 -14.06 2.98
N GLY A 58 -5.14 -14.60 3.43
CA GLY A 58 -5.04 -15.92 4.09
C GLY A 58 -4.62 -17.04 3.16
N GLU A 59 -4.17 -16.73 1.93
CA GLU A 59 -3.72 -17.75 0.97
C GLU A 59 -2.25 -18.09 1.20
N LEU A 60 -1.96 -19.36 1.53
CA LEU A 60 -0.58 -19.83 1.75
C LEU A 60 0.20 -19.94 0.43
N ASP A 61 -0.44 -20.39 -0.64
CA ASP A 61 0.11 -20.33 -2.00
C ASP A 61 -0.18 -18.95 -2.62
N PHE A 62 0.40 -17.92 -2.05
CA PHE A 62 0.14 -16.54 -2.43
C PHE A 62 0.58 -16.19 -3.86
N MET A 63 1.48 -16.95 -4.46
CA MET A 63 1.89 -16.76 -5.85
C MET A 63 0.79 -17.11 -6.85
N HIS A 64 -0.07 -18.08 -6.50
CA HIS A 64 -1.21 -18.54 -7.29
C HIS A 64 -2.54 -18.24 -6.58
N GLY A 65 -2.55 -17.27 -5.67
CA GLY A 65 -3.70 -16.95 -4.84
C GLY A 65 -4.96 -16.60 -5.63
N THR A 66 -6.11 -17.00 -5.09
CA THR A 66 -7.42 -16.76 -5.68
C THR A 66 -7.76 -15.26 -5.76
N LEU A 67 -8.67 -14.90 -6.66
CA LEU A 67 -9.15 -13.52 -6.78
C LEU A 67 -9.81 -13.04 -5.48
N GLU A 68 -10.55 -13.93 -4.80
CA GLU A 68 -11.19 -13.61 -3.51
C GLU A 68 -10.17 -13.34 -2.42
N ALA A 69 -9.12 -14.17 -2.31
CA ALA A 69 -8.04 -13.92 -1.36
C ALA A 69 -7.35 -12.57 -1.61
N LYS A 70 -7.07 -12.22 -2.88
CA LYS A 70 -6.50 -10.93 -3.26
C LYS A 70 -7.39 -9.76 -2.85
N LYS A 71 -8.70 -9.87 -3.08
CA LYS A 71 -9.70 -8.86 -2.68
C LYS A 71 -9.76 -8.68 -1.16
N VAL A 72 -9.85 -9.77 -0.41
CA VAL A 72 -9.86 -9.73 1.06
C VAL A 72 -8.57 -9.10 1.60
N GLY A 73 -7.42 -9.47 1.05
CA GLY A 73 -6.15 -8.92 1.48
C GLY A 73 -5.97 -7.46 1.12
N ALA A 74 -6.35 -7.05 -0.09
CA ALA A 74 -6.33 -5.65 -0.49
C ALA A 74 -7.19 -4.80 0.44
N LYS A 75 -8.39 -5.29 0.81
CA LYS A 75 -9.25 -4.63 1.81
C LYS A 75 -8.56 -4.51 3.17
N ARG A 76 -7.92 -5.59 3.67
CA ARG A 76 -7.19 -5.57 4.96
C ARG A 76 -6.05 -4.55 4.95
N ILE A 77 -5.28 -4.49 3.87
CA ILE A 77 -4.22 -3.48 3.70
C ILE A 77 -4.83 -2.09 3.66
N GLY A 78 -5.87 -1.87 2.86
CA GLY A 78 -6.56 -0.59 2.75
C GLY A 78 -7.13 -0.08 4.08
N ASP A 79 -7.79 -0.97 4.83
CA ASP A 79 -8.35 -0.64 6.16
C ASP A 79 -7.22 -0.28 7.15
N ALA A 80 -6.10 -1.00 7.14
CA ALA A 80 -4.97 -0.71 8.00
C ALA A 80 -4.29 0.62 7.61
N VAL A 81 -4.11 0.89 6.32
CA VAL A 81 -3.56 2.17 5.84
C VAL A 81 -4.47 3.34 6.22
N LYS A 82 -5.80 3.17 6.11
CA LYS A 82 -6.76 4.17 6.58
C LYS A 82 -6.65 4.39 8.09
N LYS A 83 -6.60 3.30 8.86
CA LYS A 83 -6.52 3.37 10.33
C LYS A 83 -5.30 4.14 10.82
N TYR A 84 -4.13 3.88 10.24
CA TYR A 84 -2.87 4.46 10.75
C TYR A 84 -2.46 5.72 9.99
N GLY A 85 -2.89 5.89 8.74
CA GLY A 85 -2.43 6.97 7.87
C GLY A 85 -3.40 8.16 7.72
N ALA A 86 -4.70 8.00 8.09
CA ALA A 86 -5.69 9.07 7.87
C ALA A 86 -5.30 10.38 8.57
N ASP A 87 -4.90 10.29 9.84
CA ASP A 87 -4.55 11.44 10.67
C ASP A 87 -3.04 11.73 10.69
N SER A 88 -2.26 11.01 9.88
CA SER A 88 -0.82 11.23 9.77
C SER A 88 -0.50 12.66 9.31
N PRO A 89 0.49 13.34 9.92
CA PRO A 89 0.93 14.66 9.48
C PRO A 89 1.70 14.64 8.15
N VAL A 90 2.14 13.45 7.72
CA VAL A 90 2.85 13.29 6.44
C VAL A 90 1.92 12.68 5.37
N PRO A 91 2.16 12.94 4.07
CA PRO A 91 1.36 12.36 3.00
C PRO A 91 1.59 10.85 2.87
N ILE A 92 0.51 10.08 2.92
CA ILE A 92 0.51 8.63 2.76
C ILE A 92 -0.33 8.27 1.54
N ALA A 93 0.23 7.50 0.62
CA ALA A 93 -0.50 6.94 -0.52
C ALA A 93 -0.54 5.41 -0.45
N LEU A 94 -1.68 4.83 -0.87
CA LEU A 94 -1.82 3.40 -1.08
C LEU A 94 -1.76 3.10 -2.56
N HIS A 95 -1.00 2.07 -2.93
CA HIS A 95 -0.78 1.66 -4.30
C HIS A 95 -1.02 0.16 -4.47
N LEU A 96 -1.73 -0.23 -5.53
CA LEU A 96 -1.74 -1.62 -6.01
C LEU A 96 -0.55 -1.82 -6.95
N ASP A 97 0.34 -2.73 -6.60
CA ASP A 97 1.53 -3.07 -7.38
C ASP A 97 1.35 -4.41 -8.12
N HIS A 98 1.90 -4.52 -9.32
CA HIS A 98 1.88 -5.74 -10.12
C HIS A 98 0.47 -6.34 -10.35
N GLY A 99 -0.51 -5.52 -10.69
CA GLY A 99 -1.83 -6.01 -11.11
C GLY A 99 -1.73 -6.78 -12.44
N LYS A 100 -1.93 -8.09 -12.39
CA LYS A 100 -1.69 -9.00 -13.54
C LYS A 100 -2.87 -9.10 -14.52
N SER A 101 -4.06 -8.72 -14.07
CA SER A 101 -5.26 -8.72 -14.91
C SER A 101 -6.20 -7.58 -14.53
N ILE A 102 -7.10 -7.23 -15.45
CA ILE A 102 -8.13 -6.21 -15.19
C ILE A 102 -9.06 -6.66 -14.05
N GLU A 103 -9.37 -7.95 -13.96
CA GLU A 103 -10.19 -8.52 -12.89
C GLU A 103 -9.51 -8.36 -11.53
N SER A 104 -8.21 -8.65 -11.44
CA SER A 104 -7.42 -8.44 -10.21
C SER A 104 -7.39 -6.96 -9.80
N VAL A 105 -7.16 -6.07 -10.75
CA VAL A 105 -7.15 -4.62 -10.47
C VAL A 105 -8.49 -4.18 -9.95
N LYS A 106 -9.60 -4.55 -10.61
CA LYS A 106 -10.96 -4.20 -10.16
C LYS A 106 -11.32 -4.79 -8.79
N ALA A 107 -10.79 -5.98 -8.47
CA ALA A 107 -11.06 -6.61 -7.18
C ALA A 107 -10.30 -5.97 -6.01
N CYS A 108 -9.18 -5.30 -6.29
CA CYS A 108 -8.29 -4.71 -5.28
C CYS A 108 -8.47 -3.20 -5.09
N ILE A 109 -9.30 -2.56 -5.91
CA ILE A 109 -9.66 -1.14 -5.82
C ILE A 109 -11.04 -0.97 -5.18
#